data_099b79e83681ed33e836876d1e7d68d5
#
_entry.id   099b79e83681ed33e836876d1e7d68d5
#
_cell.length_a   1.000
_cell.length_b   1.000
_cell.length_c   1.000
_cell.angle_alpha   90.00
_cell.angle_beta   90.00
_cell.angle_gamma   90.00
#
_symmetry.space_group_name_H-M   'P 1'
#
loop_
_entity.id
_entity.type
_entity.pdbx_description
1 polymer ?
#
loop_
_entity_poly.entity_id
_entity_poly.type
_entity_poly.pdbx_seq_one_letter_code
_entity_poly.pdbx_strand_id
1 'polypeptide(L)'
;LYGSAIKDALPHIDLFTDINSDGMDDLVIPGFDGFQIHTQRDDGSFSAPINLRAPPIVELSFNDYPWYQPRQKYIGDMTLDGRYDVSVLMNNQLHVFPQVDNGLFLAVPKIVDTGIDLDFGGMEELSVSMRDMDQSDSFSRALIKLQDLDGDGLTDMLVISVKSKGVFRKQTSYQLHRGIEVKGTLESTKEPVTTIESKGYQFKIEGLDFNNDNQKDMLISAVDIGLGKVLGALVTGAVSIDLNFYQMRNGLYA
;
A
#
# COMPACT_ATOMS: atom_id res chain seq x y z
N LEU A 1 9.57 -1.35 -25.88
CA LEU A 1 8.10 -1.33 -25.87
C LEU A 1 7.49 -0.24 -24.98
N TYR A 2 8.32 0.50 -24.28
CA TYR A 2 7.89 1.71 -23.54
C TYR A 2 7.87 2.97 -24.39
N GLY A 3 7.93 2.84 -25.70
CA GLY A 3 8.27 3.94 -26.62
C GLY A 3 7.17 4.92 -26.95
N SER A 4 6.00 4.85 -26.37
CA SER A 4 4.95 5.85 -26.57
C SER A 4 4.28 6.31 -25.28
N ALA A 5 4.82 5.91 -24.13
CA ALA A 5 4.43 6.51 -22.89
C ALA A 5 4.66 8.02 -23.02
N ILE A 6 3.64 8.78 -22.75
CA ILE A 6 3.57 10.21 -22.64
C ILE A 6 4.92 10.74 -22.20
N LYS A 7 5.56 11.58 -22.99
CA LYS A 7 6.93 12.07 -22.83
C LYS A 7 7.25 12.67 -21.46
N ASP A 8 6.25 12.89 -20.63
CA ASP A 8 6.34 13.62 -19.36
C ASP A 8 5.89 12.81 -18.13
N ALA A 9 5.62 11.51 -18.27
CA ALA A 9 5.17 10.66 -17.17
C ALA A 9 5.76 9.25 -17.25
N LEU A 10 7.08 9.14 -17.15
CA LEU A 10 7.67 7.86 -16.78
C LEU A 10 7.32 7.61 -15.32
N PRO A 11 6.66 6.48 -14.98
CA PRO A 11 6.44 6.16 -13.58
C PRO A 11 7.80 6.07 -12.87
N HIS A 12 7.92 6.75 -11.76
CA HIS A 12 9.08 6.59 -10.89
C HIS A 12 8.99 5.17 -10.29
N ILE A 13 9.79 4.26 -10.80
CA ILE A 13 9.90 2.91 -10.27
C ILE A 13 11.16 2.88 -9.41
N ASP A 14 10.98 2.70 -8.12
CA ASP A 14 12.09 2.41 -7.24
C ASP A 14 12.49 0.95 -7.43
N LEU A 15 13.67 0.76 -8.02
CA LEU A 15 14.20 -0.58 -8.32
C LEU A 15 15.07 -1.12 -7.19
N PHE A 16 15.49 -0.26 -6.26
CA PHE A 16 16.35 -0.65 -5.17
C PHE A 16 15.61 -0.51 -3.85
N THR A 17 15.57 -1.57 -3.08
CA THR A 17 14.96 -1.61 -1.75
C THR A 17 15.52 -2.78 -0.96
N ASP A 18 15.77 -2.60 0.31
CA ASP A 18 16.08 -3.68 1.25
C ASP A 18 14.81 -4.52 1.46
N ILE A 19 14.62 -5.54 0.57
CA ILE A 19 13.39 -6.33 0.56
C ILE A 19 13.43 -7.49 1.56
N ASN A 20 14.63 -7.92 1.95
CA ASN A 20 14.85 -9.01 2.90
C ASN A 20 15.23 -8.53 4.30
N SER A 21 15.35 -7.21 4.49
CA SER A 21 15.69 -6.53 5.75
C SER A 21 17.05 -6.93 6.32
N ASP A 22 18.05 -7.11 5.43
CA ASP A 22 19.43 -7.37 5.83
C ASP A 22 20.30 -6.11 5.91
N GLY A 23 19.73 -4.93 5.61
CA GLY A 23 20.39 -3.64 5.62
C GLY A 23 21.07 -3.26 4.30
N MET A 24 20.93 -4.08 3.25
CA MET A 24 21.44 -3.82 1.91
C MET A 24 20.30 -3.66 0.92
N ASP A 25 20.47 -2.75 -0.04
CA ASP A 25 19.46 -2.56 -1.08
C ASP A 25 19.51 -3.68 -2.12
N ASP A 26 18.42 -4.40 -2.27
CA ASP A 26 18.20 -5.42 -3.28
C ASP A 26 17.68 -4.82 -4.58
N LEU A 27 17.87 -5.50 -5.71
CA LEU A 27 17.35 -5.10 -7.01
C LEU A 27 16.02 -5.81 -7.27
N VAL A 28 14.94 -5.05 -7.40
CA VAL A 28 13.57 -5.53 -7.63
C VAL A 28 13.07 -5.01 -8.96
N ILE A 29 13.01 -5.86 -9.97
CA ILE A 29 12.63 -5.50 -11.34
C ILE A 29 11.19 -5.93 -11.60
N PRO A 30 10.24 -5.02 -11.81
CA PRO A 30 8.89 -5.38 -12.22
C PRO A 30 8.88 -5.88 -13.66
N GLY A 31 8.15 -6.96 -13.90
CA GLY A 31 7.97 -7.59 -15.19
C GLY A 31 6.50 -7.91 -15.48
N PHE A 32 6.20 -8.47 -16.66
CA PHE A 32 4.84 -8.82 -17.05
C PHE A 32 4.23 -9.99 -16.26
N ASP A 33 5.08 -10.83 -15.65
CA ASP A 33 4.63 -11.96 -14.83
C ASP A 33 4.72 -11.70 -13.33
N GLY A 34 5.30 -10.55 -12.92
CA GLY A 34 5.52 -10.21 -11.52
C GLY A 34 6.84 -9.51 -11.28
N PHE A 35 7.59 -9.93 -10.28
CA PHE A 35 8.85 -9.31 -9.90
C PHE A 35 10.03 -10.28 -10.03
N GLN A 36 11.13 -9.78 -10.55
CA GLN A 36 12.44 -10.42 -10.44
C GLN A 36 13.21 -9.78 -9.29
N ILE A 37 13.57 -10.57 -8.30
CA ILE A 37 14.32 -10.13 -7.13
C ILE A 37 15.73 -10.67 -7.21
N HIS A 38 16.72 -9.78 -7.06
CA HIS A 38 18.12 -10.11 -6.93
C HIS A 38 18.60 -9.57 -5.59
N THR A 39 18.83 -10.44 -4.62
CA THR A 39 19.31 -10.01 -3.31
C THR A 39 20.81 -9.67 -3.37
N GLN A 40 21.19 -8.55 -2.75
CA GLN A 40 22.59 -8.15 -2.64
C GLN A 40 23.29 -9.03 -1.60
N ARG A 41 24.58 -9.27 -1.79
CA ARG A 41 25.44 -10.03 -0.90
C ARG A 41 26.49 -9.12 -0.28
N ASP A 42 27.13 -9.57 0.81
CA ASP A 42 28.18 -8.83 1.51
C ASP A 42 29.36 -8.40 0.62
N ASP A 43 29.62 -9.13 -0.48
CA ASP A 43 30.67 -8.81 -1.44
C ASP A 43 30.23 -7.80 -2.53
N GLY A 44 28.98 -7.28 -2.42
CA GLY A 44 28.37 -6.35 -3.38
C GLY A 44 27.85 -7.01 -4.65
N SER A 45 27.97 -8.33 -4.80
CA SER A 45 27.35 -9.06 -5.91
C SER A 45 25.86 -9.31 -5.66
N PHE A 46 25.12 -9.61 -6.75
CA PHE A 46 23.70 -9.95 -6.64
C PHE A 46 23.49 -11.46 -6.81
N SER A 47 22.43 -11.98 -6.19
CA SER A 47 21.97 -13.36 -6.35
C SER A 47 21.48 -13.61 -7.80
N ALA A 48 21.34 -14.88 -8.17
CA ALA A 48 20.50 -15.24 -9.31
C ALA A 48 19.06 -14.75 -9.07
N PRO A 49 18.31 -14.38 -10.14
CA PRO A 49 16.97 -13.86 -9.98
C PRO A 49 16.00 -14.88 -9.39
N ILE A 50 15.17 -14.42 -8.45
CA ILE A 50 14.01 -15.13 -7.96
C ILE A 50 12.78 -14.47 -8.59
N ASN A 51 11.94 -15.27 -9.26
CA ASN A 51 10.73 -14.74 -9.89
C ASN A 51 9.53 -14.94 -8.96
N LEU A 52 8.97 -13.84 -8.47
CA LEU A 52 7.72 -13.83 -7.72
C LEU A 52 6.57 -13.55 -8.68
N ARG A 53 5.67 -14.52 -8.84
CA ARG A 53 4.55 -14.40 -9.76
C ARG A 53 3.45 -13.52 -9.18
N ALA A 54 3.44 -12.27 -9.61
CA ALA A 54 2.46 -11.26 -9.25
C ALA A 54 2.17 -10.37 -10.48
N PRO A 55 1.36 -10.87 -11.46
CA PRO A 55 1.10 -10.15 -12.68
C PRO A 55 0.62 -8.72 -12.42
N PRO A 56 1.10 -7.73 -13.18
CA PRO A 56 0.69 -6.35 -13.03
C PRO A 56 -0.78 -6.17 -13.34
N ILE A 57 -1.29 -5.00 -12.97
CA ILE A 57 -2.58 -4.53 -13.42
C ILE A 57 -2.39 -3.93 -14.81
N VAL A 58 -3.24 -4.34 -15.74
CA VAL A 58 -3.27 -3.80 -17.10
C VAL A 58 -4.64 -3.22 -17.34
N GLU A 59 -4.70 -1.90 -17.51
CA GLU A 59 -5.94 -1.18 -17.80
C GLU A 59 -5.80 -0.43 -19.13
N LEU A 60 -6.92 -0.16 -19.80
CA LEU A 60 -6.96 0.69 -20.98
C LEU A 60 -7.16 2.14 -20.52
N SER A 61 -6.28 3.04 -20.91
CA SER A 61 -6.47 4.47 -20.68
C SER A 61 -7.56 5.04 -21.61
N PHE A 62 -8.02 6.26 -21.32
CA PHE A 62 -8.99 6.99 -22.16
C PHE A 62 -8.64 7.10 -23.66
N ASN A 63 -7.38 6.89 -24.01
CA ASN A 63 -6.88 6.94 -25.39
C ASN A 63 -6.56 5.54 -25.95
N ASP A 64 -7.15 4.49 -25.40
CA ASP A 64 -6.94 3.08 -25.78
C ASP A 64 -5.47 2.60 -25.64
N TYR A 65 -4.65 3.32 -24.88
CA TYR A 65 -3.31 2.86 -24.55
C TYR A 65 -3.33 2.00 -23.30
N PRO A 66 -2.72 0.81 -23.32
CA PRO A 66 -2.63 -0.01 -22.13
C PRO A 66 -1.77 0.68 -21.06
N TRP A 67 -2.36 0.86 -19.89
CA TRP A 67 -1.68 1.29 -18.70
C TRP A 67 -1.14 0.04 -17.97
N TYR A 68 0.13 0.04 -17.69
CA TYR A 68 0.82 -1.05 -17.01
C TYR A 68 1.26 -0.58 -15.62
N GLN A 69 0.71 -1.21 -14.58
CA GLN A 69 1.02 -0.87 -13.20
C GLN A 69 1.51 -2.12 -12.45
N PRO A 70 2.78 -2.13 -11.97
CA PRO A 70 3.23 -3.15 -11.05
C PRO A 70 2.38 -3.15 -9.78
N ARG A 71 2.10 -4.33 -9.22
CA ARG A 71 1.36 -4.41 -7.97
C ARG A 71 2.16 -3.85 -6.81
N GLN A 72 1.46 -3.30 -5.82
CA GLN A 72 2.05 -2.89 -4.55
C GLN A 72 2.64 -4.11 -3.84
N LYS A 73 3.90 -3.99 -3.43
CA LYS A 73 4.56 -4.96 -2.55
C LYS A 73 4.42 -4.51 -1.11
N TYR A 74 4.23 -5.46 -0.22
CA TYR A 74 4.24 -5.26 1.23
C TYR A 74 5.32 -6.15 1.82
N ILE A 75 6.00 -5.65 2.84
CA ILE A 75 7.08 -6.35 3.53
C ILE A 75 6.68 -6.45 5.01
N GLY A 76 6.60 -7.67 5.52
CA GLY A 76 6.22 -7.95 6.90
C GLY A 76 6.35 -9.43 7.22
N ASP A 77 6.53 -9.79 8.48
CA ASP A 77 6.55 -11.18 8.93
C ASP A 77 5.12 -11.74 8.92
N MET A 78 4.76 -12.39 7.83
CA MET A 78 3.44 -13.02 7.63
C MET A 78 3.42 -14.49 8.06
N THR A 79 4.59 -15.06 8.26
CA THR A 79 4.75 -16.47 8.62
C THR A 79 5.07 -16.70 10.10
N LEU A 80 5.30 -15.63 10.86
CA LEU A 80 5.67 -15.63 12.27
C LEU A 80 6.97 -16.40 12.54
N ASP A 81 7.93 -16.30 11.61
CA ASP A 81 9.22 -16.97 11.74
C ASP A 81 10.38 -15.99 12.01
N GLY A 82 10.06 -14.70 12.20
CA GLY A 82 10.99 -13.63 12.49
C GLY A 82 11.69 -13.06 11.24
N ARG A 83 11.30 -13.50 10.03
CA ARG A 83 11.80 -12.97 8.76
C ARG A 83 10.70 -12.21 8.04
N TYR A 84 11.06 -11.19 7.28
CA TYR A 84 10.11 -10.41 6.53
C TYR A 84 9.81 -11.05 5.17
N ASP A 85 8.55 -11.38 4.96
CA ASP A 85 8.03 -11.94 3.73
C ASP A 85 7.63 -10.84 2.75
N VAL A 86 7.61 -11.15 1.46
CA VAL A 86 7.00 -10.28 0.44
C VAL A 86 5.56 -10.70 0.21
N SER A 87 4.65 -9.76 0.32
CA SER A 87 3.22 -9.99 0.09
C SER A 87 2.67 -9.09 -1.01
N VAL A 88 1.74 -9.61 -1.78
CA VAL A 88 1.02 -8.88 -2.83
C VAL A 88 -0.47 -9.21 -2.75
N LEU A 89 -1.32 -8.20 -2.80
CA LEU A 89 -2.77 -8.42 -2.86
C LEU A 89 -3.20 -8.74 -4.29
N MET A 90 -3.86 -9.88 -4.47
CA MET A 90 -4.46 -10.30 -5.75
C MET A 90 -5.79 -10.98 -5.48
N ASN A 91 -6.85 -10.56 -6.19
CA ASN A 91 -8.20 -11.17 -6.08
C ASN A 91 -8.69 -11.28 -4.63
N ASN A 92 -8.54 -10.21 -3.86
CA ASN A 92 -8.93 -10.13 -2.45
C ASN A 92 -8.18 -11.12 -1.52
N GLN A 93 -7.03 -11.61 -1.93
CA GLN A 93 -6.20 -12.52 -1.14
C GLN A 93 -4.75 -12.04 -1.12
N LEU A 94 -4.05 -12.22 -0.02
CA LEU A 94 -2.62 -12.00 0.06
C LEU A 94 -1.87 -13.22 -0.47
N HIS A 95 -1.04 -12.98 -1.46
CA HIS A 95 -0.06 -13.92 -1.95
C HIS A 95 1.25 -13.63 -1.22
N VAL A 96 1.55 -14.41 -0.21
CA VAL A 96 2.72 -14.28 0.66
C VAL A 96 3.84 -15.16 0.13
N PHE A 97 4.97 -14.56 -0.23
CA PHE A 97 6.19 -15.24 -0.66
C PHE A 97 7.14 -15.29 0.55
N PRO A 98 7.21 -16.43 1.26
CA PRO A 98 8.01 -16.53 2.46
C PRO A 98 9.50 -16.34 2.20
N GLN A 99 10.15 -15.57 3.08
CA GLN A 99 11.60 -15.52 3.12
C GLN A 99 12.14 -16.82 3.72
N VAL A 100 13.20 -17.33 3.13
CA VAL A 100 13.92 -18.51 3.64
C VAL A 100 15.33 -18.12 4.08
N ASP A 101 16.07 -19.10 4.57
CA ASP A 101 17.46 -18.88 4.95
C ASP A 101 18.26 -18.27 3.80
N ASN A 102 19.22 -17.41 4.14
CA ASN A 102 20.07 -16.64 3.22
C ASN A 102 19.36 -15.48 2.48
N GLY A 103 18.24 -14.95 3.02
CA GLY A 103 17.56 -13.79 2.46
C GLY A 103 16.85 -14.02 1.12
N LEU A 104 16.66 -15.29 0.72
CA LEU A 104 15.95 -15.64 -0.50
C LEU A 104 14.46 -15.85 -0.22
N PHE A 105 13.65 -15.83 -1.28
CA PHE A 105 12.19 -16.01 -1.19
C PHE A 105 11.72 -17.27 -1.89
N LEU A 106 10.67 -17.90 -1.37
CA LEU A 106 9.99 -18.98 -2.08
C LEU A 106 9.21 -18.40 -3.26
N ALA A 107 9.41 -18.98 -4.46
CA ALA A 107 8.69 -18.55 -5.66
C ALA A 107 7.20 -18.93 -5.66
N VAL A 108 6.80 -19.91 -4.82
CA VAL A 108 5.43 -20.37 -4.67
C VAL A 108 4.84 -19.70 -3.44
N PRO A 109 3.82 -18.83 -3.60
CA PRO A 109 3.25 -18.12 -2.47
C PRO A 109 2.36 -19.02 -1.61
N LYS A 110 2.26 -18.67 -0.32
CA LYS A 110 1.13 -19.06 0.53
C LYS A 110 -0.01 -18.09 0.26
N ILE A 111 -1.22 -18.61 0.13
CA ILE A 111 -2.42 -17.78 -0.07
C ILE A 111 -3.08 -17.57 1.29
N VAL A 112 -3.24 -16.31 1.67
CA VAL A 112 -3.83 -15.90 2.96
C VAL A 112 -5.08 -15.07 2.68
N ASP A 113 -6.19 -15.50 3.28
CA ASP A 113 -7.42 -14.71 3.32
C ASP A 113 -7.28 -13.65 4.41
N THR A 114 -7.46 -12.39 4.06
CA THR A 114 -7.36 -11.28 5.03
C THR A 114 -8.55 -11.21 5.98
N GLY A 115 -9.65 -11.89 5.65
CA GLY A 115 -10.92 -11.76 6.38
C GLY A 115 -11.62 -10.42 6.19
N ILE A 116 -11.10 -9.56 5.31
CA ILE A 116 -11.61 -8.22 5.00
C ILE A 116 -11.74 -8.12 3.48
N ASP A 117 -12.88 -7.63 3.00
CA ASP A 117 -13.05 -7.37 1.57
C ASP A 117 -12.19 -6.20 1.13
N LEU A 118 -11.22 -6.46 0.27
CA LEU A 118 -10.27 -5.50 -0.27
C LEU A 118 -10.38 -5.49 -1.80
N ASP A 119 -10.73 -4.35 -2.36
CA ASP A 119 -10.85 -4.18 -3.81
C ASP A 119 -9.49 -3.97 -4.47
N PHE A 120 -8.57 -3.27 -3.78
CA PHE A 120 -7.31 -2.80 -4.36
C PHE A 120 -6.11 -3.03 -3.43
N GLY A 121 -4.96 -3.27 -4.05
CA GLY A 121 -3.65 -3.32 -3.39
C GLY A 121 -2.91 -2.00 -3.55
N GLY A 122 -3.15 -1.05 -2.65
CA GLY A 122 -2.44 0.23 -2.62
C GLY A 122 -3.24 1.43 -3.11
N MET A 123 -2.67 2.61 -2.82
CA MET A 123 -3.28 3.90 -3.17
C MET A 123 -3.28 4.17 -4.67
N GLU A 124 -2.29 3.70 -5.39
CA GLU A 124 -2.19 3.92 -6.84
C GLU A 124 -3.31 3.20 -7.57
N GLU A 125 -3.52 1.91 -7.25
CA GLU A 125 -4.58 1.09 -7.79
C GLU A 125 -5.96 1.70 -7.50
N LEU A 126 -6.19 2.11 -6.25
CA LEU A 126 -7.39 2.83 -5.85
C LEU A 126 -7.57 4.13 -6.64
N SER A 127 -6.51 4.92 -6.81
CA SER A 127 -6.58 6.22 -7.47
C SER A 127 -6.90 6.12 -8.96
N VAL A 128 -6.36 5.11 -9.65
CA VAL A 128 -6.66 4.83 -11.07
C VAL A 128 -8.12 4.41 -11.21
N SER A 129 -8.56 3.45 -10.41
CA SER A 129 -9.97 3.00 -10.42
C SER A 129 -10.95 4.14 -10.13
N MET A 130 -10.60 5.07 -9.24
CA MET A 130 -11.45 6.22 -8.93
C MET A 130 -11.55 7.25 -10.06
N ARG A 131 -10.63 7.27 -11.03
CA ARG A 131 -10.71 8.15 -12.21
C ARG A 131 -11.78 7.67 -13.20
N ASP A 132 -11.95 6.35 -13.31
CA ASP A 132 -12.88 5.72 -14.26
C ASP A 132 -14.25 5.44 -13.63
N MET A 133 -14.39 5.59 -12.33
CA MET A 133 -15.68 5.44 -11.65
C MET A 133 -16.63 6.56 -12.10
N ASP A 134 -17.72 6.16 -12.75
CA ASP A 134 -18.87 7.00 -12.96
C ASP A 134 -19.25 7.71 -11.64
N GLN A 135 -19.76 8.94 -11.73
CA GLN A 135 -20.07 9.81 -10.59
C GLN A 135 -21.16 9.26 -9.66
N SER A 136 -21.43 7.98 -9.73
CA SER A 136 -22.40 7.23 -8.94
C SER A 136 -21.92 7.00 -7.49
N ASP A 137 -22.85 6.62 -6.64
CA ASP A 137 -22.54 6.17 -5.28
C ASP A 137 -21.64 4.92 -5.34
N SER A 138 -20.41 5.03 -4.82
CA SER A 138 -19.44 3.94 -4.79
C SER A 138 -18.80 3.79 -3.43
N PHE A 139 -18.37 2.56 -3.13
CA PHE A 139 -17.62 2.23 -1.93
C PHE A 139 -16.46 1.33 -2.35
N SER A 140 -15.25 1.68 -1.92
CA SER A 140 -14.05 0.92 -2.25
C SER A 140 -13.10 0.86 -1.07
N ARG A 141 -12.38 -0.25 -0.95
CA ARG A 141 -11.34 -0.48 0.06
C ARG A 141 -10.01 -0.83 -0.59
N ALA A 142 -8.93 -0.29 -0.05
CA ALA A 142 -7.58 -0.66 -0.47
C ALA A 142 -6.69 -0.93 0.73
N LEU A 143 -5.82 -1.93 0.59
CA LEU A 143 -4.76 -2.18 1.54
C LEU A 143 -3.66 -1.14 1.33
N ILE A 144 -3.33 -0.37 2.37
CA ILE A 144 -2.32 0.70 2.29
C ILE A 144 -0.98 0.24 2.85
N LYS A 145 -1.02 -0.42 4.02
CA LYS A 145 0.18 -0.93 4.69
C LYS A 145 -0.08 -2.30 5.27
N LEU A 146 0.97 -3.08 5.29
CA LEU A 146 1.05 -4.39 5.91
C LEU A 146 2.42 -4.48 6.60
N GLN A 147 2.47 -4.13 7.88
CA GLN A 147 3.69 -4.10 8.71
C GLN A 147 3.32 -3.98 10.18
N ASP A 148 4.26 -4.27 11.07
CA ASP A 148 4.11 -3.98 12.50
C ASP A 148 4.04 -2.45 12.69
N LEU A 149 2.85 -1.95 13.04
CA LEU A 149 2.58 -0.52 13.20
C LEU A 149 2.65 -0.08 14.66
N ASP A 150 2.29 -0.96 15.59
CA ASP A 150 2.23 -0.64 17.01
C ASP A 150 3.41 -1.17 17.84
N GLY A 151 4.34 -1.88 17.22
CA GLY A 151 5.58 -2.35 17.84
C GLY A 151 5.39 -3.62 18.67
N ASP A 152 4.31 -4.38 18.47
CA ASP A 152 4.07 -5.62 19.21
C ASP A 152 4.70 -6.88 18.57
N GLY A 153 5.35 -6.71 17.41
CA GLY A 153 6.02 -7.76 16.66
C GLY A 153 5.11 -8.53 15.70
N LEU A 154 3.81 -8.19 15.61
CA LEU A 154 2.88 -8.78 14.67
C LEU A 154 2.58 -7.83 13.51
N THR A 155 2.38 -8.37 12.33
CA THR A 155 2.07 -7.56 11.15
C THR A 155 0.61 -7.10 11.17
N ASP A 156 0.41 -5.77 11.19
CA ASP A 156 -0.89 -5.12 11.14
C ASP A 156 -1.30 -4.77 9.71
N MET A 157 -2.60 -4.52 9.49
CA MET A 157 -3.13 -3.99 8.23
C MET A 157 -3.71 -2.60 8.43
N LEU A 158 -3.26 -1.65 7.60
CA LEU A 158 -3.90 -0.35 7.44
C LEU A 158 -4.70 -0.35 6.13
N VAL A 159 -6.02 -0.21 6.25
CA VAL A 159 -6.97 -0.20 5.13
C VAL A 159 -7.56 1.18 4.97
N ILE A 160 -7.62 1.68 3.75
CA ILE A 160 -8.39 2.87 3.41
C ILE A 160 -9.74 2.46 2.83
N SER A 161 -10.80 3.11 3.30
CA SER A 161 -12.13 2.99 2.69
C SER A 161 -12.54 4.33 2.12
N VAL A 162 -13.00 4.35 0.88
CA VAL A 162 -13.49 5.55 0.21
C VAL A 162 -14.95 5.36 -0.16
N LYS A 163 -15.80 6.24 0.36
CA LYS A 163 -17.22 6.32 0.01
C LYS A 163 -17.45 7.58 -0.79
N SER A 164 -17.89 7.41 -2.03
CA SER A 164 -18.22 8.52 -2.92
C SER A 164 -19.74 8.66 -3.02
N LYS A 165 -20.22 9.91 -2.94
CA LYS A 165 -21.60 10.30 -3.29
C LYS A 165 -21.54 11.44 -4.28
N GLY A 166 -21.26 11.09 -5.55
CA GLY A 166 -21.00 12.06 -6.62
C GLY A 166 -19.63 12.76 -6.46
N VAL A 167 -19.37 13.74 -7.34
CA VAL A 167 -18.04 14.39 -7.50
C VAL A 167 -17.54 15.08 -6.23
N PHE A 168 -18.45 15.70 -5.46
CA PHE A 168 -18.07 16.63 -4.37
C PHE A 168 -18.23 16.05 -2.96
N ARG A 169 -18.71 14.82 -2.82
CA ARG A 169 -18.93 14.20 -1.52
C ARG A 169 -18.15 12.91 -1.41
N LYS A 170 -16.88 13.04 -1.07
CA LYS A 170 -16.02 11.90 -0.75
C LYS A 170 -15.74 11.88 0.75
N GLN A 171 -15.96 10.74 1.35
CA GLN A 171 -15.60 10.44 2.74
C GLN A 171 -14.57 9.32 2.70
N THR A 172 -13.45 9.57 3.33
CA THR A 172 -12.35 8.62 3.46
C THR A 172 -12.23 8.21 4.92
N SER A 173 -12.03 6.94 5.18
CA SER A 173 -11.68 6.44 6.51
C SER A 173 -10.47 5.53 6.43
N TYR A 174 -9.59 5.66 7.43
CA TYR A 174 -8.44 4.78 7.65
C TYR A 174 -8.76 3.84 8.78
N GLN A 175 -8.63 2.57 8.54
CA GLN A 175 -8.98 1.50 9.45
C GLN A 175 -7.75 0.68 9.78
N LEU A 176 -7.37 0.65 11.06
CA LEU A 176 -6.30 -0.19 11.57
C LEU A 176 -6.89 -1.53 12.02
N HIS A 177 -6.42 -2.60 11.43
CA HIS A 177 -6.69 -3.97 11.83
C HIS A 177 -5.40 -4.57 12.39
N ARG A 178 -5.39 -4.89 13.67
CA ARG A 178 -4.20 -5.44 14.33
C ARG A 178 -3.95 -6.88 13.96
N GLY A 179 -2.67 -7.21 13.81
CA GLY A 179 -2.21 -8.58 13.77
C GLY A 179 -2.49 -9.30 15.10
N ILE A 180 -2.93 -10.53 15.01
CA ILE A 180 -3.12 -11.41 16.17
C ILE A 180 -2.60 -12.80 15.83
N GLU A 181 -1.93 -13.44 16.79
CA GLU A 181 -1.52 -14.83 16.63
C GLU A 181 -2.64 -15.76 17.09
N VAL A 182 -3.12 -16.61 16.17
CA VAL A 182 -4.12 -17.63 16.45
C VAL A 182 -3.57 -18.99 16.06
N LYS A 183 -3.25 -19.83 17.03
CA LYS A 183 -2.72 -21.20 16.83
C LYS A 183 -1.48 -21.26 15.94
N GLY A 184 -0.57 -20.29 16.08
CA GLY A 184 0.66 -20.20 15.29
C GLY A 184 0.45 -19.66 13.86
N THR A 185 -0.67 -18.99 13.61
CA THR A 185 -0.97 -18.33 12.34
C THR A 185 -1.28 -16.87 12.60
N LEU A 186 -0.75 -15.99 11.77
CA LEU A 186 -1.09 -14.57 11.79
C LEU A 186 -2.50 -14.40 11.19
N GLU A 187 -3.37 -13.81 11.96
CA GLU A 187 -4.69 -13.35 11.52
C GLU A 187 -4.82 -11.85 11.80
N SER A 188 -5.80 -11.20 11.21
CA SER A 188 -6.09 -9.80 11.51
C SER A 188 -7.43 -9.67 12.24
N THR A 189 -7.55 -8.64 13.09
CA THR A 189 -8.83 -8.34 13.73
C THR A 189 -9.88 -8.05 12.66
N LYS A 190 -11.06 -8.68 12.76
CA LYS A 190 -12.16 -8.50 11.79
C LYS A 190 -12.70 -7.08 11.80
N GLU A 191 -12.89 -6.55 13.00
CA GLU A 191 -13.26 -5.14 13.17
C GLU A 191 -12.00 -4.29 13.37
N PRO A 192 -11.96 -3.07 12.81
CA PRO A 192 -10.83 -2.18 13.00
C PRO A 192 -10.74 -1.74 14.48
N VAL A 193 -9.54 -1.76 15.03
CA VAL A 193 -9.30 -1.26 16.40
C VAL A 193 -9.27 0.27 16.46
N THR A 194 -8.94 0.92 15.34
CA THR A 194 -9.02 2.38 15.17
C THR A 194 -9.60 2.71 13.81
N THR A 195 -10.49 3.70 13.78
CA THR A 195 -11.00 4.29 12.53
C THR A 195 -10.81 5.80 12.58
N ILE A 196 -10.08 6.33 11.61
CA ILE A 196 -9.87 7.76 11.43
C ILE A 196 -10.67 8.21 10.22
N GLU A 197 -11.60 9.13 10.41
CA GLU A 197 -12.35 9.71 9.30
C GLU A 197 -11.68 11.00 8.81
N SER A 198 -11.58 11.14 7.50
CA SER A 198 -11.06 12.33 6.85
C SER A 198 -11.96 12.75 5.69
N LYS A 199 -12.02 14.05 5.43
CA LYS A 199 -12.81 14.63 4.33
C LYS A 199 -11.87 15.05 3.20
N GLY A 200 -12.36 14.93 1.96
CA GLY A 200 -11.64 15.42 0.80
C GLY A 200 -10.72 14.37 0.16
N TYR A 201 -9.84 14.85 -0.71
CA TYR A 201 -8.85 14.02 -1.40
C TYR A 201 -7.59 13.90 -0.57
N GLN A 202 -7.12 12.67 -0.42
CA GLN A 202 -5.91 12.34 0.28
C GLN A 202 -4.73 12.32 -0.72
N PHE A 203 -3.60 12.94 -0.34
CA PHE A 203 -2.43 12.98 -1.22
C PHE A 203 -1.32 12.04 -0.76
N LYS A 204 -1.09 11.94 0.54
CA LYS A 204 -0.02 11.14 1.08
C LYS A 204 -0.32 10.70 2.50
N ILE A 205 0.04 9.46 2.80
CA ILE A 205 0.05 8.91 4.14
C ILE A 205 1.48 8.51 4.44
N GLU A 206 2.05 9.13 5.43
CA GLU A 206 3.37 8.77 5.94
C GLU A 206 3.20 8.08 7.30
N GLY A 207 3.81 6.93 7.43
CA GLY A 207 3.96 6.25 8.71
C GLY A 207 5.40 6.39 9.15
N LEU A 208 5.66 7.27 10.09
CA LEU A 208 6.98 7.56 10.62
C LEU A 208 6.90 7.49 12.14
N ASP A 209 7.97 7.06 12.76
CA ASP A 209 8.11 7.14 14.21
C ASP A 209 8.63 8.54 14.55
N PHE A 210 7.73 9.47 14.86
CA PHE A 210 8.07 10.88 15.12
C PHE A 210 8.65 11.11 16.53
N ASN A 211 8.39 10.20 17.46
CA ASN A 211 8.79 10.33 18.85
C ASN A 211 9.86 9.30 19.29
N ASN A 212 10.29 8.41 18.39
CA ASN A 212 11.24 7.32 18.61
C ASN A 212 10.80 6.33 19.71
N ASP A 213 9.50 5.97 19.71
CA ASP A 213 8.97 4.95 20.62
C ASP A 213 8.81 3.57 19.96
N ASN A 214 9.33 3.40 18.73
CA ASN A 214 9.21 2.24 17.84
C ASN A 214 7.78 1.93 17.36
N GLN A 215 6.83 2.84 17.56
CA GLN A 215 5.50 2.75 16.98
C GLN A 215 5.39 3.69 15.77
N LYS A 216 4.63 3.31 14.76
CA LYS A 216 4.50 4.12 13.54
C LYS A 216 3.34 5.09 13.67
N ASP A 217 3.67 6.37 13.85
CA ASP A 217 2.71 7.46 13.81
C ASP A 217 2.21 7.70 12.38
N MET A 218 1.10 8.39 12.22
CA MET A 218 0.50 8.64 10.92
C MET A 218 0.28 10.13 10.66
N LEU A 219 0.78 10.62 9.52
CA LEU A 219 0.50 11.94 9.00
C LEU A 219 -0.41 11.82 7.78
N ILE A 220 -1.59 12.41 7.85
CA ILE A 220 -2.56 12.45 6.76
C ILE A 220 -2.60 13.86 6.19
N SER A 221 -2.30 14.01 4.89
CA SER A 221 -2.50 15.26 4.16
C SER A 221 -3.74 15.17 3.28
N ALA A 222 -4.67 16.12 3.44
CA ALA A 222 -5.94 16.14 2.74
C ALA A 222 -6.24 17.52 2.16
N VAL A 223 -6.91 17.54 0.98
CA VAL A 223 -7.51 18.75 0.42
C VAL A 223 -9.02 18.57 0.37
N ASP A 224 -9.72 19.44 1.08
CA ASP A 224 -11.18 19.49 0.98
C ASP A 224 -11.56 20.26 -0.30
N ILE A 225 -12.20 19.56 -1.25
CA ILE A 225 -12.66 20.12 -2.53
C ILE A 225 -14.16 20.41 -2.54
N GLY A 226 -14.76 20.68 -1.40
CA GLY A 226 -16.15 21.13 -1.33
C GLY A 226 -16.37 22.35 -2.24
N LEU A 227 -17.57 22.47 -2.83
CA LEU A 227 -17.90 23.47 -3.85
C LEU A 227 -17.55 24.91 -3.43
N GLY A 228 -17.75 25.25 -2.15
CA GLY A 228 -17.39 26.55 -1.60
C GLY A 228 -15.89 26.79 -1.53
N LYS A 229 -15.10 25.74 -1.26
CA LYS A 229 -13.62 25.83 -1.23
C LYS A 229 -13.02 25.93 -2.63
N VAL A 230 -13.61 25.23 -3.61
CA VAL A 230 -13.22 25.35 -5.03
C VAL A 230 -13.48 26.78 -5.53
N LEU A 231 -14.64 27.36 -5.25
CA LEU A 231 -14.94 28.74 -5.59
C LEU A 231 -14.01 29.72 -4.87
N GLY A 232 -13.72 29.48 -3.61
CA GLY A 232 -12.73 30.26 -2.85
C GLY A 232 -11.35 30.21 -3.47
N ALA A 233 -10.87 29.03 -3.85
CA ALA A 233 -9.58 28.84 -4.50
C ALA A 233 -9.49 29.57 -5.86
N LEU A 234 -10.56 29.56 -6.65
CA LEU A 234 -10.62 30.32 -7.91
C LEU A 234 -10.53 31.84 -7.70
N VAL A 235 -11.06 32.35 -6.59
CA VAL A 235 -11.01 33.79 -6.26
C VAL A 235 -9.67 34.18 -5.62
N THR A 236 -9.14 33.35 -4.74
CA THR A 236 -7.93 33.69 -3.96
C THR A 236 -6.64 33.16 -4.59
N GLY A 237 -6.72 32.22 -5.52
CA GLY A 237 -5.56 31.52 -6.07
C GLY A 237 -4.86 30.59 -5.08
N ALA A 238 -5.48 30.29 -3.92
CA ALA A 238 -4.90 29.48 -2.86
C ALA A 238 -5.75 28.24 -2.56
N VAL A 239 -5.08 27.12 -2.32
CA VAL A 239 -5.70 25.86 -1.88
C VAL A 239 -5.22 25.56 -0.46
N SER A 240 -6.15 25.26 0.44
CA SER A 240 -5.80 24.85 1.79
C SER A 240 -5.54 23.35 1.83
N ILE A 241 -4.42 22.96 2.43
CA ILE A 241 -4.08 21.57 2.73
C ILE A 241 -4.22 21.39 4.23
N ASP A 242 -5.02 20.43 4.65
CA ASP A 242 -5.15 20.04 6.04
C ASP A 242 -4.13 18.94 6.33
N LEU A 243 -3.29 19.17 7.34
CA LEU A 243 -2.32 18.19 7.83
C LEU A 243 -2.81 17.70 9.20
N ASN A 244 -3.09 16.42 9.30
CA ASN A 244 -3.53 15.79 10.54
C ASN A 244 -2.50 14.76 10.98
N PHE A 245 -2.02 14.93 12.19
CA PHE A 245 -1.07 14.04 12.83
C PHE A 245 -1.79 13.16 13.85
N TYR A 246 -1.56 11.87 13.76
CA TYR A 246 -2.09 10.87 14.68
C TYR A 246 -0.96 10.06 15.27
N GLN A 247 -0.83 10.10 16.57
CA GLN A 247 0.17 9.34 17.29
C GLN A 247 -0.34 7.93 17.58
N MET A 248 0.52 6.92 17.36
CA MET A 248 0.26 5.56 17.83
C MET A 248 0.47 5.50 19.34
N ARG A 249 -0.51 5.03 20.09
CA ARG A 249 -0.44 4.85 21.54
C ARG A 249 -1.21 3.61 21.95
N ASN A 250 -0.55 2.68 22.61
CA ASN A 250 -1.17 1.43 23.08
C ASN A 250 -1.93 0.67 21.98
N GLY A 251 -1.38 0.64 20.76
CA GLY A 251 -1.98 -0.03 19.62
C GLY A 251 -3.16 0.71 18.97
N LEU A 252 -3.34 2.00 19.25
CA LEU A 252 -4.41 2.83 18.70
C LEU A 252 -3.86 4.17 18.20
N TYR A 253 -4.38 4.68 17.09
CA TYR A 253 -4.12 6.05 16.66
C TYR A 253 -4.98 7.05 17.44
N ALA A 254 -4.37 8.07 18.00
CA ALA A 254 -5.01 9.12 18.79
C ALA A 254 -4.53 10.54 18.37
#